data_a1360e1ffdaf74dc698a92782754ca8c
#
_entry.id   a1360e1ffdaf74dc698a92782754ca8c
#
_cell.length_a   1.000
_cell.length_b   1.000
_cell.length_c   1.000
_cell.angle_alpha   90.00
_cell.angle_beta   90.00
_cell.angle_gamma   90.00
#
_symmetry.space_group_name_H-M   'P 1'
#
loop_
_entity.id
_entity.type
_entity.pdbx_description
1 polymer ?
#
loop_
_entity_poly.entity_id
_entity_poly.type
_entity_poly.pdbx_seq_one_letter_code
_entity_poly.pdbx_strand_id
1 'polypeptide(L)'
;MVKLTQPPKTPQEIGFDEFPALGIIGGSGLYDPGIFENAVEVQMHTPYGLPSDNVIVGRVSGRVVAFLPRHGRGHKYPPHXIPYRANIYALHALGVRSIVAVSAVGSLRPDYAPGDFVVPDQFVDMTKGREYTFYDGPRTCHISIGLEPFTQEIRQVLIEAARRYNKTHDGGCYVCIEGPRFSTKAESRIWREVFGCDIIGMTLVPEINLARELGMCYGLIALVTDYDVWVPHQPVTAEAVEKMMIEKIGIIKKVIAEAVPKIPADIPKCREVLRHACV
;
A
#
# COMPACT_ATOMS: atom_id res chain seq x y z
N MET A 1 17.70 3.34 -17.75
CA MET A 1 16.87 2.24 -17.20
C MET A 1 17.76 1.03 -16.95
N VAL A 2 17.66 0.44 -15.76
CA VAL A 2 18.38 -0.77 -15.38
C VAL A 2 17.45 -1.96 -15.48
N LYS A 3 17.94 -3.07 -16.05
CA LYS A 3 17.16 -4.31 -16.17
C LYS A 3 17.81 -5.38 -15.30
N LEU A 4 17.05 -5.95 -14.39
CA LEU A 4 17.54 -6.97 -13.47
C LEU A 4 16.73 -8.25 -13.61
N THR A 5 17.43 -9.33 -13.95
CA THR A 5 16.83 -10.67 -14.02
C THR A 5 16.98 -11.44 -12.71
N GLN A 6 17.80 -10.89 -11.79
CA GLN A 6 18.03 -11.43 -10.45
C GLN A 6 18.17 -10.28 -9.48
N PRO A 7 17.96 -10.51 -8.18
CA PRO A 7 18.16 -9.45 -7.19
C PRO A 7 19.56 -8.86 -7.29
N PRO A 8 19.69 -7.55 -7.14
CA PRO A 8 21.02 -6.92 -7.21
C PRO A 8 21.84 -7.34 -5.98
N LYS A 9 23.14 -7.57 -6.21
CA LYS A 9 24.06 -7.96 -5.14
C LYS A 9 24.62 -6.74 -4.42
N THR A 10 24.72 -5.61 -5.13
CA THR A 10 25.21 -4.37 -4.56
C THR A 10 24.31 -3.22 -4.97
N PRO A 11 24.24 -2.17 -4.15
CA PRO A 11 23.44 -1.00 -4.51
C PRO A 11 23.97 -0.26 -5.75
N GLN A 12 25.26 -0.40 -6.08
CA GLN A 12 25.82 0.20 -7.28
C GLN A 12 25.18 -0.34 -8.56
N GLU A 13 24.68 -1.57 -8.51
CA GLU A 13 24.01 -2.16 -9.68
C GLU A 13 22.72 -1.41 -10.05
N ILE A 14 22.17 -0.66 -9.10
CA ILE A 14 20.99 0.18 -9.36
C ILE A 14 21.34 1.66 -9.29
N GLY A 15 22.64 1.99 -9.23
CA GLY A 15 23.10 3.38 -9.34
C GLY A 15 23.13 4.16 -8.03
N PHE A 16 23.15 3.48 -6.88
CA PHE A 16 23.13 4.14 -5.58
C PHE A 16 24.20 3.58 -4.66
N ASP A 17 24.42 4.27 -3.55
CA ASP A 17 25.41 3.87 -2.54
C ASP A 17 24.78 3.04 -1.41
N GLU A 18 23.45 2.95 -1.39
CA GLU A 18 22.72 2.11 -0.42
C GLU A 18 21.47 1.52 -1.10
N PHE A 19 21.01 0.41 -0.56
CA PHE A 19 19.74 -0.17 -1.03
C PHE A 19 18.58 0.64 -0.47
N PRO A 20 17.44 0.72 -1.22
CA PRO A 20 16.24 1.38 -0.69
C PRO A 20 15.59 0.50 0.38
N ALA A 21 15.79 0.84 1.66
CA ALA A 21 15.14 0.11 2.75
C ALA A 21 13.65 0.44 2.86
N LEU A 22 13.23 1.57 2.30
CA LEU A 22 11.83 2.01 2.31
C LEU A 22 11.26 1.96 0.90
N GLY A 23 10.08 1.37 0.77
CA GLY A 23 9.33 1.36 -0.47
C GLY A 23 8.02 2.12 -0.32
N ILE A 24 7.59 2.77 -1.40
CA ILE A 24 6.30 3.44 -1.49
C ILE A 24 5.51 2.75 -2.57
N ILE A 25 4.28 2.35 -2.26
CA ILE A 25 3.37 1.81 -3.27
C ILE A 25 2.27 2.84 -3.50
N GLY A 26 2.23 3.41 -4.70
CA GLY A 26 1.24 4.41 -5.06
C GLY A 26 -0.05 3.79 -5.54
N GLY A 27 -1.18 4.29 -5.03
CA GLY A 27 -2.50 3.85 -5.47
C GLY A 27 -3.01 4.66 -6.65
N SER A 28 -4.32 4.64 -6.83
CA SER A 28 -4.97 5.36 -7.94
C SER A 28 -4.55 6.82 -7.97
N GLY A 29 -4.18 7.31 -9.14
CA GLY A 29 -3.75 8.68 -9.33
C GLY A 29 -2.30 8.96 -8.97
N LEU A 30 -1.63 8.08 -8.25
CA LEU A 30 -0.23 8.30 -7.86
C LEU A 30 0.65 7.32 -8.65
N TYR A 31 0.99 7.72 -9.86
CA TYR A 31 1.79 6.89 -10.78
C TYR A 31 3.24 7.34 -10.89
N ASP A 32 3.49 8.58 -10.50
CA ASP A 32 4.82 9.17 -10.45
C ASP A 32 4.75 10.29 -9.41
N PRO A 33 5.34 10.08 -8.24
CA PRO A 33 5.22 11.09 -7.18
C PRO A 33 5.95 12.41 -7.49
N GLY A 34 6.91 12.40 -8.45
CA GLY A 34 7.61 13.62 -8.82
C GLY A 34 8.44 14.24 -7.71
N ILE A 35 8.76 13.45 -6.69
CA ILE A 35 9.50 13.94 -5.51
C ILE A 35 10.91 13.35 -5.43
N PHE A 36 11.30 12.56 -6.43
CA PHE A 36 12.58 11.89 -6.44
C PHE A 36 13.69 12.74 -7.03
N GLU A 37 14.83 12.71 -6.37
CA GLU A 37 16.09 13.22 -6.91
C GLU A 37 16.89 12.02 -7.42
N ASN A 38 17.55 12.22 -8.57
CA ASN A 38 18.41 11.21 -9.19
C ASN A 38 17.70 9.88 -9.44
N ALA A 39 16.48 9.96 -9.95
CA ALA A 39 15.65 8.78 -10.15
C ALA A 39 16.22 7.85 -11.23
N VAL A 40 16.19 6.55 -10.93
CA VAL A 40 16.57 5.49 -11.85
C VAL A 40 15.38 4.55 -12.00
N GLU A 41 15.02 4.23 -13.22
CA GLU A 41 13.95 3.29 -13.50
C GLU A 41 14.53 1.88 -13.57
N VAL A 42 14.02 0.95 -12.78
CA VAL A 42 14.53 -0.41 -12.64
C VAL A 42 13.45 -1.38 -13.08
N GLN A 43 13.71 -2.15 -14.13
CA GLN A 43 12.84 -3.23 -14.57
C GLN A 43 13.25 -4.51 -13.82
N MET A 44 12.34 -5.02 -12.98
CA MET A 44 12.60 -6.22 -12.20
C MET A 44 11.89 -7.42 -12.81
N HIS A 45 12.60 -8.53 -12.96
CA HIS A 45 12.00 -9.82 -13.26
C HIS A 45 11.89 -10.61 -11.97
N THR A 46 10.78 -11.27 -11.76
CA THR A 46 10.55 -12.05 -10.54
C THR A 46 10.08 -13.46 -10.89
N PRO A 47 10.17 -14.40 -9.94
CA PRO A 47 9.59 -15.73 -10.16
C PRO A 47 8.07 -15.71 -10.40
N TYR A 48 7.44 -14.59 -10.10
CA TYR A 48 5.97 -14.42 -10.22
C TYR A 48 5.60 -13.56 -11.44
N GLY A 49 6.56 -13.31 -12.33
CA GLY A 49 6.34 -12.47 -13.51
C GLY A 49 6.83 -11.05 -13.29
N LEU A 50 6.38 -10.15 -14.15
CA LEU A 50 6.75 -8.74 -14.05
C LEU A 50 5.83 -8.00 -13.07
N PRO A 51 6.37 -7.06 -12.28
CA PRO A 51 5.54 -6.17 -11.48
C PRO A 51 4.61 -5.31 -12.32
N SER A 52 3.73 -4.60 -11.67
CA SER A 52 2.78 -3.69 -12.33
C SER A 52 3.46 -2.69 -13.24
N ASP A 53 4.67 -2.28 -12.87
CA ASP A 53 5.46 -1.33 -13.64
C ASP A 53 6.93 -1.48 -13.23
N ASN A 54 7.80 -0.74 -13.90
CA ASN A 54 9.18 -0.62 -13.43
C ASN A 54 9.20 0.08 -12.08
N VAL A 55 10.13 -0.29 -11.23
CA VAL A 55 10.32 0.36 -9.94
C VAL A 55 11.16 1.60 -10.16
N ILE A 56 10.75 2.72 -9.58
CA ILE A 56 11.55 3.94 -9.60
C ILE A 56 12.33 3.97 -8.28
N VAL A 57 13.67 4.07 -8.38
CA VAL A 57 14.52 4.22 -7.20
C VAL A 57 15.15 5.60 -7.26
N GLY A 58 15.11 6.34 -6.17
CA GLY A 58 15.68 7.67 -6.12
C GLY A 58 15.77 8.17 -4.69
N ARG A 59 16.21 9.40 -4.51
CA ARG A 59 16.26 9.99 -3.19
C ARG A 59 15.04 10.83 -2.91
N VAL A 60 14.47 10.66 -1.74
CA VAL A 60 13.39 11.50 -1.21
C VAL A 60 13.87 12.02 0.13
N SER A 61 13.98 13.33 0.27
CA SER A 61 14.47 13.95 1.50
C SER A 61 15.81 13.34 1.94
N GLY A 62 16.68 13.08 0.97
CA GLY A 62 18.02 12.54 1.20
C GLY A 62 18.13 11.04 1.34
N ARG A 63 17.02 10.32 1.41
CA ARG A 63 17.00 8.87 1.65
C ARG A 63 16.68 8.13 0.36
N VAL A 64 17.36 7.01 0.11
CA VAL A 64 17.09 6.18 -1.08
C VAL A 64 15.79 5.41 -0.84
N VAL A 65 14.86 5.55 -1.78
CA VAL A 65 13.50 5.01 -1.67
C VAL A 65 13.12 4.35 -3.00
N ALA A 66 12.39 3.24 -2.94
CA ALA A 66 11.82 2.59 -4.11
C ALA A 66 10.34 2.96 -4.21
N PHE A 67 9.86 3.22 -5.42
CA PHE A 67 8.45 3.54 -5.67
C PHE A 67 7.90 2.62 -6.74
N LEU A 68 6.68 2.11 -6.51
CA LEU A 68 5.99 1.27 -7.48
C LEU A 68 4.53 1.70 -7.59
N PRO A 69 4.06 2.06 -8.81
CA PRO A 69 2.63 2.34 -9.00
C PRO A 69 1.86 1.01 -9.02
N ARG A 70 0.99 0.83 -8.04
CA ARG A 70 0.26 -0.44 -7.83
C ARG A 70 -0.50 -0.89 -9.07
N HIS A 71 -1.18 0.05 -9.72
CA HIS A 71 -2.00 -0.26 -10.90
C HIS A 71 -1.22 -0.16 -12.22
N GLY A 72 0.08 0.17 -12.15
CA GLY A 72 0.86 0.51 -13.32
C GLY A 72 0.51 1.89 -13.87
N ARG A 73 1.45 2.53 -14.54
CA ARG A 73 1.20 3.84 -15.18
C ARG A 73 0.06 3.68 -16.18
N GLY A 74 -0.88 4.63 -16.15
CA GLY A 74 -2.07 4.55 -17.00
C GLY A 74 -3.15 3.62 -16.45
N HIS A 75 -3.01 3.17 -15.20
CA HIS A 75 -4.02 2.35 -14.51
C HIS A 75 -4.37 1.08 -15.31
N LYS A 76 -3.33 0.39 -15.80
CA LYS A 76 -3.54 -0.75 -16.69
C LYS A 76 -4.02 -2.02 -15.98
N TYR A 77 -3.89 -2.09 -14.65
CA TYR A 77 -4.32 -3.26 -13.88
C TYR A 77 -5.50 -2.89 -12.98
N PRO A 78 -6.66 -3.55 -13.15
CA PRO A 78 -7.73 -3.40 -12.16
C PRO A 78 -7.33 -4.08 -10.84
N PRO A 79 -8.03 -3.79 -9.75
CA PRO A 79 -7.59 -4.25 -8.42
C PRO A 79 -7.38 -5.75 -8.28
N HIS A 80 -8.18 -6.54 -8.95
CA HIS A 80 -8.08 -8.01 -8.88
C HIS A 80 -7.06 -8.63 -9.81
N UNK A 81 -6.41 -7.86 -10.57
CA UNK A 81 -5.51 -8.27 -11.37
C UNK A 81 -4.22 -7.79 -11.18
N ILE A 82 -4.03 -7.02 -10.31
CA ILE A 82 -2.66 -6.52 -9.98
C ILE A 82 -1.75 -7.71 -9.70
N PRO A 83 -0.53 -7.71 -10.21
CA PRO A 83 0.41 -8.80 -9.92
C PRO A 83 1.06 -8.60 -8.54
N TYR A 84 0.27 -8.81 -7.49
CA TYR A 84 0.68 -8.50 -6.11
C TYR A 84 1.95 -9.23 -5.70
N ARG A 85 2.07 -10.54 -6.03
CA ARG A 85 3.26 -11.31 -5.65
C ARG A 85 4.51 -10.75 -6.32
N ALA A 86 4.41 -10.43 -7.61
CA ALA A 86 5.55 -9.83 -8.33
C ALA A 86 5.92 -8.47 -7.74
N ASN A 87 4.91 -7.64 -7.41
CA ASN A 87 5.13 -6.31 -6.84
C ASN A 87 5.90 -6.37 -5.52
N ILE A 88 5.41 -7.18 -4.59
CA ILE A 88 6.01 -7.27 -3.26
C ILE A 88 7.38 -7.95 -3.33
N TYR A 89 7.49 -9.00 -4.13
CA TYR A 89 8.78 -9.68 -4.31
C TYR A 89 9.83 -8.73 -4.88
N ALA A 90 9.46 -7.93 -5.89
CA ALA A 90 10.41 -7.01 -6.52
C ALA A 90 10.93 -5.98 -5.52
N LEU A 91 10.05 -5.41 -4.70
CA LEU A 91 10.47 -4.45 -3.69
C LEU A 91 11.39 -5.12 -2.65
N HIS A 92 11.02 -6.30 -2.19
CA HIS A 92 11.85 -7.04 -1.23
C HIS A 92 13.23 -7.36 -1.81
N ALA A 93 13.28 -7.79 -3.07
CA ALA A 93 14.53 -8.14 -3.76
C ALA A 93 15.44 -6.92 -3.94
N LEU A 94 14.88 -5.71 -4.02
CA LEU A 94 15.65 -4.47 -4.08
C LEU A 94 16.15 -4.01 -2.72
N GLY A 95 15.77 -4.68 -1.64
CA GLY A 95 16.24 -4.34 -0.31
C GLY A 95 15.20 -3.68 0.59
N VAL A 96 13.98 -3.49 0.09
CA VAL A 96 12.92 -2.83 0.88
C VAL A 96 12.56 -3.70 2.09
N ARG A 97 12.47 -3.05 3.25
CA ARG A 97 12.10 -3.69 4.52
C ARG A 97 10.85 -3.07 5.13
N SER A 98 10.49 -1.87 4.71
CA SER A 98 9.27 -1.18 5.16
C SER A 98 8.54 -0.61 3.96
N ILE A 99 7.22 -0.72 3.97
CA ILE A 99 6.37 -0.20 2.89
C ILE A 99 5.44 0.86 3.45
N VAL A 100 5.35 1.98 2.74
CA VAL A 100 4.29 2.97 2.92
C VAL A 100 3.41 2.89 1.69
N ALA A 101 2.15 2.53 1.88
CA ALA A 101 1.18 2.43 0.79
C ALA A 101 0.23 3.61 0.82
N VAL A 102 -0.22 4.02 -0.36
CA VAL A 102 -1.24 5.06 -0.53
C VAL A 102 -2.44 4.43 -1.22
N SER A 103 -3.65 4.75 -0.76
CA SER A 103 -4.85 4.14 -1.28
C SER A 103 -6.02 5.12 -1.26
N ALA A 104 -6.89 5.02 -2.26
CA ALA A 104 -8.19 5.69 -2.26
C ALA A 104 -9.19 4.74 -1.59
N VAL A 105 -10.04 5.25 -0.71
CA VAL A 105 -11.02 4.44 0.01
C VAL A 105 -12.36 5.16 0.08
N GLY A 106 -13.42 4.38 0.24
CA GLY A 106 -14.72 4.90 0.65
C GLY A 106 -14.81 4.92 2.18
N SER A 107 -15.61 5.86 2.69
CA SER A 107 -15.88 5.92 4.14
C SER A 107 -17.15 5.14 4.46
N LEU A 108 -17.09 4.44 5.58
CA LEU A 108 -18.25 3.75 6.16
C LEU A 108 -18.71 4.43 7.45
N ARG A 109 -18.24 5.69 7.67
CA ARG A 109 -18.53 6.46 8.89
C ARG A 109 -18.88 7.89 8.52
N PRO A 110 -19.84 8.49 9.22
CA PRO A 110 -20.17 9.89 8.93
C PRO A 110 -19.06 10.88 9.30
N ASP A 111 -18.22 10.55 10.29
CA ASP A 111 -17.16 11.46 10.74
C ASP A 111 -15.84 11.32 9.98
N TYR A 112 -15.73 10.32 9.08
CA TYR A 112 -14.59 10.20 8.17
C TYR A 112 -15.05 10.72 6.82
N ALA A 113 -14.84 12.01 6.58
CA ALA A 113 -15.43 12.67 5.42
C ALA A 113 -14.56 12.59 4.18
N PRO A 114 -15.15 12.63 2.98
CA PRO A 114 -14.34 12.75 1.75
C PRO A 114 -13.37 13.92 1.84
N GLY A 115 -12.12 13.67 1.46
CA GLY A 115 -11.02 14.61 1.60
C GLY A 115 -10.17 14.38 2.83
N ASP A 116 -10.67 13.65 3.82
CA ASP A 116 -9.90 13.32 5.03
C ASP A 116 -8.92 12.17 4.74
N PHE A 117 -7.84 12.11 5.53
CA PHE A 117 -6.95 10.94 5.55
C PHE A 117 -7.31 10.01 6.70
N VAL A 118 -7.08 8.72 6.49
CA VAL A 118 -7.20 7.69 7.52
C VAL A 118 -5.92 6.86 7.51
N VAL A 119 -5.37 6.61 8.70
CA VAL A 119 -4.24 5.69 8.84
C VAL A 119 -4.79 4.46 9.59
N PRO A 120 -5.19 3.41 8.86
CA PRO A 120 -5.90 2.29 9.48
C PRO A 120 -4.98 1.43 10.36
N ASP A 121 -5.59 0.68 11.27
CA ASP A 121 -4.86 -0.22 12.17
C ASP A 121 -5.36 -1.66 12.10
N GLN A 122 -6.48 -1.93 11.40
CA GLN A 122 -7.02 -3.27 11.26
C GLN A 122 -7.65 -3.45 9.89
N PHE A 123 -7.92 -4.70 9.51
CA PHE A 123 -8.61 -4.97 8.25
C PHE A 123 -9.42 -6.27 8.32
N VAL A 124 -10.39 -6.35 7.42
CA VAL A 124 -11.16 -7.56 7.13
C VAL A 124 -10.97 -7.87 5.65
N ASP A 125 -10.67 -9.13 5.35
CA ASP A 125 -10.45 -9.59 3.97
C ASP A 125 -11.72 -10.20 3.40
N MET A 126 -12.28 -9.53 2.39
CA MET A 126 -13.43 -10.02 1.63
C MET A 126 -13.08 -10.21 0.15
N THR A 127 -11.79 -10.38 -0.15
CA THR A 127 -11.36 -10.72 -1.50
C THR A 127 -11.69 -12.20 -1.80
N LYS A 128 -11.67 -12.59 -3.07
CA LYS A 128 -12.17 -13.90 -3.48
C LYS A 128 -11.17 -14.73 -4.28
N GLY A 129 -10.63 -14.20 -5.36
CA GLY A 129 -9.88 -15.00 -6.31
C GLY A 129 -8.42 -14.59 -6.48
N ARG A 130 -7.80 -14.05 -5.47
CA ARG A 130 -6.44 -13.54 -5.57
C ARG A 130 -5.42 -14.56 -5.07
N GLU A 131 -4.20 -14.48 -5.61
CA GLU A 131 -3.06 -15.27 -5.13
C GLU A 131 -2.44 -14.52 -3.96
N TYR A 132 -2.74 -14.93 -2.75
CA TYR A 132 -2.43 -14.12 -1.57
C TYR A 132 -1.41 -14.74 -0.62
N THR A 133 -0.59 -15.67 -1.11
CA THR A 133 0.53 -16.21 -0.33
C THR A 133 1.68 -16.57 -1.25
N PHE A 134 2.90 -16.49 -0.72
CA PHE A 134 4.09 -17.02 -1.38
C PHE A 134 4.29 -18.52 -1.10
N TYR A 135 3.52 -19.07 -0.16
CA TYR A 135 3.71 -20.43 0.36
C TYR A 135 2.55 -21.33 -0.03
N ASP A 136 2.37 -21.53 -1.32
CA ASP A 136 1.30 -22.37 -1.85
C ASP A 136 1.78 -23.81 -2.16
N GLY A 137 2.71 -24.30 -1.34
CA GLY A 137 3.22 -25.65 -1.34
C GLY A 137 4.63 -25.78 -1.91
N PRO A 138 5.39 -26.77 -1.51
CA PRO A 138 5.10 -27.81 -0.53
C PRO A 138 5.24 -27.36 0.93
N ARG A 139 5.76 -26.16 1.16
CA ARG A 139 5.90 -25.59 2.49
C ARG A 139 4.73 -24.64 2.78
N THR A 140 4.19 -24.70 3.98
CA THR A 140 3.11 -23.83 4.40
C THR A 140 3.58 -22.91 5.54
N CYS A 141 3.19 -21.64 5.47
CA CYS A 141 3.52 -20.69 6.53
C CYS A 141 2.25 -19.97 7.00
N HIS A 142 2.06 -19.97 8.31
CA HIS A 142 0.91 -19.34 8.96
C HIS A 142 1.41 -18.14 9.78
N ILE A 143 1.48 -16.98 9.14
CA ILE A 143 1.95 -15.78 9.85
C ILE A 143 0.87 -15.27 10.80
N SER A 144 1.30 -14.83 11.97
CA SER A 144 0.40 -14.29 12.98
C SER A 144 0.57 -12.78 13.06
N ILE A 145 -0.26 -12.05 12.34
CA ILE A 145 -0.18 -10.58 12.27
C ILE A 145 -1.44 -9.90 12.81
N GLY A 146 -2.37 -10.67 13.37
CA GLY A 146 -3.70 -10.15 13.70
C GLY A 146 -3.74 -9.04 14.74
N LEU A 147 -2.81 -9.02 15.68
CA LEU A 147 -2.79 -7.97 16.68
C LEU A 147 -2.25 -6.65 16.14
N GLU A 148 -1.30 -6.72 15.19
CA GLU A 148 -0.70 -5.51 14.62
C GLU A 148 -0.40 -5.77 13.14
N PRO A 149 -1.43 -5.82 12.29
CA PRO A 149 -1.17 -6.02 10.86
C PRO A 149 -0.46 -4.82 10.23
N PHE A 150 -0.83 -3.60 10.61
CA PHE A 150 -0.14 -2.38 10.21
C PHE A 150 0.88 -2.02 11.30
N THR A 151 2.10 -1.73 10.89
CA THR A 151 3.21 -1.50 11.81
C THR A 151 3.05 -0.17 12.54
N GLN A 152 2.99 -0.22 13.86
CA GLN A 152 2.68 0.96 14.67
C GLN A 152 3.71 2.08 14.50
N GLU A 153 4.99 1.74 14.38
CA GLU A 153 6.04 2.74 14.19
C GLU A 153 5.83 3.53 12.88
N ILE A 154 5.39 2.85 11.82
CA ILE A 154 5.10 3.52 10.55
C ILE A 154 3.82 4.34 10.68
N ARG A 155 2.79 3.76 11.32
CA ARG A 155 1.52 4.47 11.52
C ARG A 155 1.73 5.81 12.23
N GLN A 156 2.53 5.81 13.29
CA GLN A 156 2.78 7.03 14.07
C GLN A 156 3.42 8.12 13.23
N VAL A 157 4.42 7.76 12.43
CA VAL A 157 5.09 8.72 11.55
C VAL A 157 4.10 9.28 10.53
N LEU A 158 3.27 8.42 9.93
CA LEU A 158 2.28 8.84 8.94
C LEU A 158 1.24 9.77 9.55
N ILE A 159 0.73 9.45 10.74
CA ILE A 159 -0.28 10.27 11.41
C ILE A 159 0.29 11.66 11.71
N GLU A 160 1.49 11.72 12.29
CA GLU A 160 2.10 13.01 12.63
C GLU A 160 2.35 13.86 11.39
N ALA A 161 2.90 13.25 10.33
CA ALA A 161 3.17 13.98 9.09
C ALA A 161 1.86 14.45 8.43
N ALA A 162 0.86 13.58 8.36
CA ALA A 162 -0.40 13.89 7.69
C ALA A 162 -1.18 15.00 8.41
N ARG A 163 -1.18 14.99 9.75
CA ARG A 163 -1.90 15.99 10.53
C ARG A 163 -1.38 17.40 10.33
N ARG A 164 -0.16 17.56 9.88
CA ARG A 164 0.40 18.88 9.59
C ARG A 164 -0.23 19.51 8.33
N TYR A 165 -0.84 18.70 7.47
CA TYR A 165 -1.31 19.18 6.16
C TYR A 165 -2.79 18.94 5.93
N ASN A 166 -3.41 18.02 6.66
CA ASN A 166 -4.78 17.61 6.36
C ASN A 166 -5.42 16.95 7.58
N LYS A 167 -6.75 16.98 7.64
CA LYS A 167 -7.47 16.27 8.69
C LYS A 167 -7.19 14.78 8.54
N THR A 168 -6.72 14.15 9.62
CA THR A 168 -6.25 12.77 9.60
C THR A 168 -6.80 12.01 10.80
N HIS A 169 -7.40 10.85 10.52
CA HIS A 169 -7.97 9.99 11.54
C HIS A 169 -6.97 8.87 11.88
N ASP A 170 -6.76 8.70 13.19
CA ASP A 170 -5.88 7.67 13.73
C ASP A 170 -6.70 6.40 13.95
N GLY A 171 -6.53 5.46 13.03
CA GLY A 171 -7.14 4.15 13.18
C GLY A 171 -8.41 3.97 12.38
N GLY A 172 -8.78 2.72 12.29
CA GLY A 172 -9.97 2.28 11.57
C GLY A 172 -9.74 0.94 10.92
N CYS A 173 -10.82 0.21 10.75
CA CYS A 173 -10.80 -1.10 10.10
C CYS A 173 -11.10 -0.93 8.61
N TYR A 174 -10.22 -1.47 7.79
CA TYR A 174 -10.33 -1.43 6.32
C TYR A 174 -10.94 -2.75 5.86
N VAL A 175 -12.14 -2.73 5.27
CA VAL A 175 -12.64 -3.93 4.59
C VAL A 175 -12.14 -3.90 3.14
N CYS A 176 -11.47 -4.98 2.73
CA CYS A 176 -10.93 -5.10 1.37
C CYS A 176 -11.85 -6.00 0.56
N ILE A 177 -12.50 -5.43 -0.44
CA ILE A 177 -13.38 -6.20 -1.33
C ILE A 177 -12.67 -6.50 -2.65
N GLU A 178 -13.23 -7.44 -3.40
CA GLU A 178 -12.60 -7.86 -4.66
C GLU A 178 -12.63 -6.78 -5.73
N GLY A 179 -13.73 -6.07 -5.84
CA GLY A 179 -13.90 -5.17 -6.99
C GLY A 179 -13.95 -5.95 -8.31
N PRO A 180 -13.85 -5.29 -9.44
CA PRO A 180 -13.77 -3.83 -9.59
C PRO A 180 -15.09 -3.11 -9.38
N ARG A 181 -16.18 -3.83 -9.24
CA ARG A 181 -17.51 -3.28 -8.95
C ARG A 181 -17.52 -2.71 -7.52
N PHE A 182 -18.12 -1.55 -7.36
CA PHE A 182 -18.37 -1.01 -6.02
C PHE A 182 -19.45 -1.82 -5.31
N SER A 183 -19.63 -1.58 -4.01
CA SER A 183 -20.58 -2.29 -3.16
C SER A 183 -22.02 -2.11 -3.61
N THR A 184 -22.86 -3.10 -3.32
CA THR A 184 -24.30 -2.88 -3.29
C THR A 184 -24.67 -2.24 -1.94
N LYS A 185 -25.89 -1.71 -1.83
CA LYS A 185 -26.39 -1.17 -0.56
C LYS A 185 -26.39 -2.23 0.55
N ALA A 186 -26.76 -3.45 0.19
CA ALA A 186 -26.80 -4.56 1.15
C ALA A 186 -25.39 -4.89 1.66
N GLU A 187 -24.42 -4.94 0.74
CA GLU A 187 -23.03 -5.16 1.11
C GLU A 187 -22.52 -4.04 2.02
N SER A 188 -22.77 -2.79 1.65
CA SER A 188 -22.33 -1.64 2.42
C SER A 188 -22.87 -1.68 3.87
N ARG A 189 -24.14 -2.08 4.01
CA ARG A 189 -24.74 -2.23 5.34
C ARG A 189 -24.01 -3.31 6.15
N ILE A 190 -23.64 -4.42 5.51
CA ILE A 190 -22.89 -5.49 6.19
C ILE A 190 -21.54 -4.97 6.65
N TRP A 191 -20.83 -4.26 5.77
CA TRP A 191 -19.50 -3.72 6.13
C TRP A 191 -19.60 -2.76 7.31
N ARG A 192 -20.61 -1.89 7.31
CA ARG A 192 -20.77 -0.87 8.34
C ARG A 192 -21.34 -1.43 9.64
N GLU A 193 -22.45 -2.12 9.56
CA GLU A 193 -23.27 -2.44 10.74
C GLU A 193 -22.93 -3.81 11.34
N VAL A 194 -22.53 -4.77 10.51
CA VAL A 194 -22.24 -6.11 11.00
C VAL A 194 -20.76 -6.26 11.28
N PHE A 195 -19.89 -5.87 10.32
CA PHE A 195 -18.44 -5.99 10.50
C PHE A 195 -17.84 -4.84 11.31
N GLY A 196 -18.52 -3.70 11.37
CA GLY A 196 -18.01 -2.54 12.09
C GLY A 196 -16.77 -1.93 11.44
N CYS A 197 -16.65 -2.06 10.12
CA CYS A 197 -15.51 -1.49 9.42
C CYS A 197 -15.71 0.01 9.18
N ASP A 198 -14.62 0.71 9.02
CA ASP A 198 -14.60 2.17 8.97
C ASP A 198 -14.34 2.72 7.56
N ILE A 199 -13.55 1.99 6.77
CA ILE A 199 -13.23 2.37 5.38
C ILE A 199 -13.26 1.13 4.50
N ILE A 200 -13.44 1.35 3.21
CA ILE A 200 -13.53 0.27 2.23
C ILE A 200 -12.65 0.56 1.02
N GLY A 201 -11.91 -0.46 0.59
CA GLY A 201 -11.08 -0.37 -0.60
C GLY A 201 -10.94 -1.73 -1.26
N MET A 202 -10.07 -1.80 -2.27
CA MET A 202 -9.99 -3.00 -3.11
C MET A 202 -8.58 -3.58 -3.23
N THR A 203 -7.57 -2.99 -2.57
CA THR A 203 -6.18 -3.33 -2.89
C THR A 203 -5.31 -3.73 -1.70
N LEU A 204 -5.80 -3.57 -0.47
CA LEU A 204 -4.99 -3.88 0.71
C LEU A 204 -4.58 -5.34 0.75
N VAL A 205 -5.52 -6.24 0.44
CA VAL A 205 -5.26 -7.68 0.45
C VAL A 205 -5.16 -8.17 -0.98
N PRO A 206 -4.11 -8.89 -1.37
CA PRO A 206 -3.10 -9.51 -0.53
C PRO A 206 -1.82 -8.68 -0.31
N GLU A 207 -1.80 -7.41 -0.69
CA GLU A 207 -0.58 -6.60 -0.61
C GLU A 207 0.04 -6.67 0.79
N ILE A 208 -0.76 -6.42 1.83
CA ILE A 208 -0.27 -6.45 3.20
C ILE A 208 0.15 -7.87 3.62
N ASN A 209 -0.64 -8.89 3.27
CA ASN A 209 -0.31 -10.26 3.61
C ASN A 209 1.05 -10.67 3.05
N LEU A 210 1.26 -10.36 1.77
CA LEU A 210 2.50 -10.74 1.08
C LEU A 210 3.70 -10.00 1.66
N ALA A 211 3.54 -8.71 1.95
CA ALA A 211 4.61 -7.94 2.59
C ALA A 211 4.98 -8.56 3.94
N ARG A 212 3.97 -8.87 4.75
CA ARG A 212 4.22 -9.43 6.08
C ARG A 212 4.79 -10.85 6.01
N GLU A 213 4.45 -11.63 4.99
CA GLU A 213 5.05 -12.97 4.78
C GLU A 213 6.55 -12.90 4.49
N LEU A 214 7.03 -11.79 3.95
CA LEU A 214 8.46 -11.59 3.72
C LEU A 214 9.14 -10.84 4.87
N GLY A 215 8.42 -10.61 5.97
CA GLY A 215 8.96 -9.94 7.14
C GLY A 215 9.06 -8.43 6.98
N MET A 216 8.41 -7.87 5.98
CA MET A 216 8.42 -6.42 5.76
C MET A 216 7.39 -5.76 6.66
N CYS A 217 7.70 -4.54 7.10
CA CYS A 217 6.74 -3.69 7.80
C CYS A 217 5.82 -3.02 6.78
N TYR A 218 4.63 -2.62 7.22
CA TYR A 218 3.65 -2.06 6.30
C TYR A 218 2.79 -1.03 7.03
N GLY A 219 2.68 0.15 6.42
CA GLY A 219 1.75 1.19 6.85
C GLY A 219 1.01 1.74 5.65
N LEU A 220 -0.18 2.26 5.89
CA LEU A 220 -1.03 2.78 4.83
C LEU A 220 -1.56 4.15 5.22
N ILE A 221 -1.55 5.08 4.26
CA ILE A 221 -2.31 6.31 4.37
C ILE A 221 -3.40 6.26 3.30
N ALA A 222 -4.65 6.34 3.74
CA ALA A 222 -5.81 6.27 2.86
C ALA A 222 -6.43 7.65 2.71
N LEU A 223 -6.81 8.00 1.48
CA LEU A 223 -7.59 9.20 1.21
C LEU A 223 -9.05 8.79 1.04
N VAL A 224 -9.93 9.36 1.84
CA VAL A 224 -11.37 9.13 1.68
C VAL A 224 -11.86 9.90 0.45
N THR A 225 -12.42 9.20 -0.51
CA THR A 225 -12.90 9.82 -1.75
C THR A 225 -14.42 9.90 -1.83
N ASP A 226 -15.14 9.13 -1.00
CA ASP A 226 -16.59 8.98 -1.09
C ASP A 226 -17.13 8.32 0.17
N TYR A 227 -18.46 8.21 0.26
CA TYR A 227 -19.16 7.52 1.34
C TYR A 227 -19.66 6.13 0.92
N ASP A 228 -18.96 5.44 0.03
CA ASP A 228 -19.44 4.17 -0.51
C ASP A 228 -20.87 4.38 -1.04
N VAL A 229 -21.82 3.50 -0.70
CA VAL A 229 -23.20 3.62 -1.21
C VAL A 229 -24.24 3.72 -0.10
N TRP A 230 -23.81 4.07 1.13
CA TRP A 230 -24.77 4.10 2.24
C TRP A 230 -25.41 5.49 2.43
N VAL A 231 -24.80 6.55 1.87
CA VAL A 231 -25.39 7.90 1.96
C VAL A 231 -26.29 8.08 0.74
N PRO A 232 -27.58 8.43 0.96
CA PRO A 232 -28.50 8.60 -0.16
C PRO A 232 -28.05 9.69 -1.15
N HIS A 233 -28.29 9.42 -2.43
CA HIS A 233 -28.06 10.36 -3.52
C HIS A 233 -26.60 10.80 -3.70
N GLN A 234 -25.65 9.99 -3.22
CA GLN A 234 -24.23 10.23 -3.43
C GLN A 234 -23.60 8.98 -4.06
N PRO A 235 -23.74 8.81 -5.38
CA PRO A 235 -23.20 7.61 -6.02
C PRO A 235 -21.67 7.65 -6.06
N VAL A 236 -21.06 6.46 -5.98
CA VAL A 236 -19.62 6.30 -6.15
C VAL A 236 -19.34 6.08 -7.63
N THR A 237 -18.41 6.85 -8.17
CA THR A 237 -17.94 6.66 -9.56
C THR A 237 -16.42 6.67 -9.59
N ALA A 238 -15.85 5.95 -10.55
CA ALA A 238 -14.40 5.95 -10.74
C ALA A 238 -13.89 7.37 -11.03
N GLU A 239 -14.66 8.15 -11.77
CA GLU A 239 -14.30 9.53 -12.10
C GLU A 239 -14.20 10.40 -10.84
N ALA A 240 -15.16 10.29 -9.91
CA ALA A 240 -15.14 11.06 -8.67
C ALA A 240 -13.95 10.66 -7.79
N VAL A 241 -13.64 9.35 -7.75
CA VAL A 241 -12.47 8.85 -7.01
C VAL A 241 -11.19 9.46 -7.58
N GLU A 242 -11.03 9.40 -8.90
CA GLU A 242 -9.83 9.93 -9.55
C GLU A 242 -9.70 11.44 -9.33
N LYS A 243 -10.80 12.17 -9.44
CA LYS A 243 -10.81 13.62 -9.23
C LYS A 243 -10.33 13.99 -7.83
N MET A 244 -10.83 13.31 -6.80
CA MET A 244 -10.40 13.55 -5.42
C MET A 244 -8.92 13.26 -5.23
N MET A 245 -8.43 12.16 -5.83
CA MET A 245 -7.01 11.82 -5.75
C MET A 245 -6.16 12.93 -6.39
N ILE A 246 -6.55 13.41 -7.55
CA ILE A 246 -5.82 14.49 -8.23
C ILE A 246 -5.80 15.75 -7.37
N GLU A 247 -6.94 16.10 -6.77
CA GLU A 247 -7.04 17.30 -5.92
C GLU A 247 -6.11 17.23 -4.72
N LYS A 248 -5.89 16.04 -4.17
CA LYS A 248 -5.11 15.87 -2.93
C LYS A 248 -3.68 15.41 -3.16
N ILE A 249 -3.29 15.15 -4.41
CA ILE A 249 -1.97 14.55 -4.69
C ILE A 249 -0.82 15.41 -4.17
N GLY A 250 -0.97 16.74 -4.27
CA GLY A 250 0.07 17.65 -3.76
C GLY A 250 0.27 17.52 -2.25
N ILE A 251 -0.82 17.35 -1.51
CA ILE A 251 -0.75 17.16 -0.06
C ILE A 251 -0.13 15.79 0.25
N ILE A 252 -0.54 14.75 -0.48
CA ILE A 252 0.00 13.41 -0.30
C ILE A 252 1.52 13.42 -0.50
N LYS A 253 2.00 14.11 -1.52
CA LYS A 253 3.44 14.23 -1.78
C LYS A 253 4.18 14.90 -0.62
N LYS A 254 3.59 15.95 -0.04
CA LYS A 254 4.17 16.63 1.13
C LYS A 254 4.25 15.68 2.34
N VAL A 255 3.19 14.92 2.58
CA VAL A 255 3.16 13.96 3.68
C VAL A 255 4.24 12.90 3.51
N ILE A 256 4.37 12.35 2.29
CA ILE A 256 5.39 11.34 2.00
C ILE A 256 6.79 11.91 2.21
N ALA A 257 7.06 13.10 1.66
CA ALA A 257 8.38 13.73 1.78
C ALA A 257 8.76 13.98 3.24
N GLU A 258 7.80 14.33 4.06
CA GLU A 258 8.04 14.58 5.49
C GLU A 258 8.17 13.27 6.28
N ALA A 259 7.41 12.25 5.92
CA ALA A 259 7.42 10.97 6.62
C ALA A 259 8.69 10.16 6.34
N VAL A 260 9.16 10.17 5.09
CA VAL A 260 10.27 9.32 4.65
C VAL A 260 11.48 9.36 5.58
N PRO A 261 12.03 10.54 5.93
CA PRO A 261 13.23 10.52 6.78
C PRO A 261 12.98 10.07 8.22
N LYS A 262 11.73 10.00 8.65
CA LYS A 262 11.37 9.66 10.03
C LYS A 262 10.99 8.19 10.20
N ILE A 263 10.79 7.45 9.12
CA ILE A 263 10.46 6.03 9.21
C ILE A 263 11.73 5.25 9.54
N PRO A 264 11.73 4.42 10.60
CA PRO A 264 12.94 3.67 10.92
C PRO A 264 13.39 2.76 9.78
N ALA A 265 14.70 2.69 9.56
CA ALA A 265 15.26 1.86 8.49
C ALA A 265 15.06 0.38 8.77
N ASP A 266 15.02 -0.01 10.04
CA ASP A 266 14.82 -1.39 10.44
C ASP A 266 13.89 -1.46 11.65
N ILE A 267 12.91 -2.33 11.58
CA ILE A 267 11.97 -2.60 12.66
C ILE A 267 11.92 -4.11 12.83
N PRO A 268 12.78 -4.67 13.72
CA PRO A 268 12.98 -6.12 13.78
C PRO A 268 11.72 -6.95 14.06
N LYS A 269 10.74 -6.41 14.79
CA LYS A 269 9.53 -7.16 15.13
C LYS A 269 8.76 -7.65 13.90
N CYS A 270 8.90 -6.95 12.76
CA CYS A 270 8.22 -7.35 11.54
C CYS A 270 8.73 -8.70 11.02
N ARG A 271 10.01 -9.03 11.30
CA ARG A 271 10.59 -10.32 10.92
C ARG A 271 10.32 -11.40 11.95
N GLU A 272 10.03 -11.02 13.18
CA GLU A 272 9.83 -12.00 14.27
C GLU A 272 8.63 -12.90 14.04
N VAL A 273 7.61 -12.40 13.30
CA VAL A 273 6.43 -13.21 12.99
C VAL A 273 6.77 -14.45 12.15
N LEU A 274 7.94 -14.44 11.50
CA LEU A 274 8.36 -15.56 10.65
C LEU A 274 9.04 -16.68 11.44
N ARG A 275 9.49 -16.41 12.67
CA ARG A 275 10.36 -17.33 13.42
C ARG A 275 9.75 -18.72 13.59
N HIS A 276 8.46 -18.80 13.82
CA HIS A 276 7.77 -20.07 14.03
C HIS A 276 6.56 -20.21 13.11
N ALA A 277 6.57 -19.51 11.97
CA ALA A 277 5.40 -19.45 11.11
C ALA A 277 5.25 -20.66 10.19
N CYS A 278 6.36 -21.28 9.80
CA CYS A 278 6.33 -22.28 8.73
C CYS A 278 6.44 -23.70 9.27
N VAL A 279 5.69 -24.63 8.66
CA VAL A 279 5.68 -26.06 8.99
C VAL A 279 6.00 -26.89 7.74
#